data_77805c710493441ad77a131dd44bf985
#
_entry.id   77805c710493441ad77a131dd44bf985
#
_cell.length_a   1.000
_cell.length_b   1.000
_cell.length_c   1.000
_cell.angle_alpha   90.00
_cell.angle_beta   90.00
_cell.angle_gamma   90.00
#
_symmetry.space_group_name_H-M   'P 1'
#
loop_
_entity.id
_entity.type
_entity.pdbx_description
1 polymer ?
#
loop_
_entity_poly.entity_id
_entity_poly.type
_entity_poly.pdbx_seq_one_letter_code
_entity_poly.pdbx_strand_id
1 'polypeptide(L)'
;ADMGVLQRLPKIVGQGFAREMAYTAANYTARDVEKKGLLNGIYADQESLMAAAEKLAAQIAANAPLGIKYTKEVLNFSRYVNVYEGMALAVQKNAILLMSEDLREAMMSFLERRPPDFKGK
;
A
#
# COMPACT_ATOMS: atom_id res chain seq x y z
N ALA A 1 20.33 -14.57 5.37
CA ALA A 1 18.95 -14.22 5.05
C ALA A 1 18.01 -15.10 5.87
N ASP A 2 17.09 -14.50 6.60
CA ASP A 2 16.16 -15.20 7.46
C ASP A 2 14.82 -15.44 6.75
N MET A 3 13.92 -16.20 7.40
CA MET A 3 12.63 -16.59 6.83
C MET A 3 11.78 -15.38 6.39
N GLY A 4 11.29 -15.45 5.17
CA GLY A 4 10.46 -14.42 4.55
C GLY A 4 11.23 -13.33 3.80
N VAL A 5 12.52 -13.12 4.05
CA VAL A 5 13.32 -12.12 3.34
C VAL A 5 13.45 -12.48 1.87
N LEU A 6 13.89 -13.70 1.57
CA LEU A 6 14.11 -14.16 0.20
C LEU A 6 12.83 -14.24 -0.64
N GLN A 7 11.67 -14.37 0.00
CA GLN A 7 10.37 -14.42 -0.66
C GLN A 7 9.76 -13.03 -0.90
N ARG A 8 10.11 -12.04 -0.07
CA ARG A 8 9.52 -10.68 -0.11
C ARG A 8 10.41 -9.64 -0.75
N LEU A 9 11.70 -9.62 -0.37
CA LEU A 9 12.64 -8.60 -0.81
C LEU A 9 12.74 -8.48 -2.33
N PRO A 10 12.87 -9.58 -3.11
CA PRO A 10 12.96 -9.50 -4.57
C PRO A 10 11.74 -8.87 -5.25
N LYS A 11 10.57 -8.94 -4.59
CA LYS A 11 9.32 -8.33 -5.09
C LYS A 11 9.24 -6.83 -4.82
N ILE A 12 10.10 -6.31 -3.96
CA ILE A 12 10.17 -4.88 -3.59
C ILE A 12 11.29 -4.19 -4.35
N VAL A 13 12.51 -4.72 -4.24
CA VAL A 13 13.72 -4.06 -4.78
C VAL A 13 14.22 -4.66 -6.10
N GLY A 14 13.53 -5.66 -6.64
CA GLY A 14 13.94 -6.40 -7.82
C GLY A 14 14.94 -7.51 -7.53
N GLN A 15 15.02 -8.49 -8.46
CA GLN A 15 15.83 -9.71 -8.31
C GLN A 15 17.33 -9.43 -8.19
N GLY A 16 17.85 -8.48 -8.98
CA GLY A 16 19.28 -8.17 -9.00
C GLY A 16 19.77 -7.64 -7.67
N PHE A 17 19.15 -6.60 -7.16
CA PHE A 17 19.54 -5.98 -5.89
C PHE A 17 19.28 -6.87 -4.68
N ALA A 18 18.20 -7.65 -4.68
CA ALA A 18 17.93 -8.61 -3.62
C ALA A 18 19.02 -9.71 -3.54
N ARG A 19 19.51 -10.18 -4.70
CA ARG A 19 20.62 -11.15 -4.77
C ARG A 19 21.93 -10.53 -4.31
N GLU A 20 22.24 -9.32 -4.74
CA GLU A 20 23.41 -8.58 -4.30
C GLU A 20 23.43 -8.47 -2.77
N MET A 21 22.34 -7.99 -2.16
CA MET A 21 22.23 -7.90 -0.70
C MET A 21 22.40 -9.26 -0.02
N ALA A 22 21.76 -10.31 -0.54
CA ALA A 22 21.77 -11.63 0.07
C ALA A 22 23.14 -12.33 -0.05
N TYR A 23 23.85 -12.12 -1.16
CA TYR A 23 25.12 -12.82 -1.43
C TYR A 23 26.32 -12.11 -0.82
N THR A 24 26.29 -10.77 -0.81
CA THR A 24 27.42 -9.98 -0.29
C THR A 24 27.35 -9.79 1.24
N ALA A 25 26.15 -9.87 1.81
CA ALA A 25 25.88 -9.48 3.20
C ALA A 25 26.42 -8.07 3.54
N ALA A 26 26.51 -7.19 2.54
CA ALA A 26 26.99 -5.83 2.70
C ALA A 26 25.99 -4.99 3.50
N ASN A 27 26.52 -3.97 4.19
CA ASN A 27 25.71 -2.97 4.86
C ASN A 27 25.29 -1.89 3.87
N TYR A 28 24.00 -1.55 3.87
CA TYR A 28 23.42 -0.50 3.03
C TYR A 28 22.86 0.61 3.90
N THR A 29 23.08 1.85 3.49
CA THR A 29 22.46 3.00 4.15
C THR A 29 20.99 3.12 3.77
N ALA A 30 20.21 3.87 4.55
CA ALA A 30 18.82 4.18 4.21
C ALA A 30 18.69 4.81 2.81
N ARG A 31 19.65 5.68 2.42
CA ARG A 31 19.68 6.33 1.10
C ARG A 31 19.91 5.36 -0.06
N ASP A 32 20.68 4.30 0.17
CA ASP A 32 20.94 3.30 -0.86
C ASP A 32 19.68 2.49 -1.16
N VAL A 33 18.95 2.11 -0.11
CA VAL A 33 17.75 1.28 -0.25
C VAL A 33 16.47 2.07 -0.58
N GLU A 34 16.41 3.37 -0.27
CA GLU A 34 15.34 4.26 -0.72
C GLU A 34 15.28 4.30 -2.25
N LYS A 35 16.42 4.50 -2.91
CA LYS A 35 16.53 4.52 -4.37
C LYS A 35 16.09 3.21 -5.04
N LYS A 36 16.05 2.13 -4.27
CA LYS A 36 15.60 0.80 -4.71
C LYS A 36 14.14 0.50 -4.34
N GLY A 37 13.44 1.44 -3.73
CA GLY A 37 12.03 1.31 -3.38
C GLY A 37 11.76 0.49 -2.10
N LEU A 38 12.78 0.27 -1.26
CA LEU A 38 12.58 -0.41 0.03
C LEU A 38 11.93 0.51 1.06
N LEU A 39 12.21 1.81 0.98
CA LEU A 39 11.66 2.84 1.87
C LEU A 39 10.81 3.82 1.07
N ASN A 40 9.74 4.33 1.68
CA ASN A 40 8.88 5.35 1.11
C ASN A 40 9.46 6.77 1.27
N GLY A 41 10.38 6.97 2.20
CA GLY A 41 11.04 8.25 2.45
C GLY A 41 12.08 8.15 3.56
N ILE A 42 12.94 9.16 3.63
CA ILE A 42 13.95 9.33 4.66
C ILE A 42 13.74 10.70 5.31
N TYR A 43 13.88 10.74 6.62
CA TYR A 43 13.65 11.95 7.43
C TYR A 43 14.88 12.27 8.25
N ALA A 44 15.02 13.54 8.63
CA ALA A 44 16.21 14.01 9.32
C ALA A 44 16.33 13.46 10.75
N ASP A 45 15.17 13.26 11.40
CA ASP A 45 15.06 12.81 12.79
C ASP A 45 13.76 12.05 13.02
N GLN A 46 13.62 11.54 14.25
CA GLN A 46 12.44 10.77 14.65
C GLN A 46 11.15 11.62 14.66
N GLU A 47 11.25 12.89 15.03
CA GLU A 47 10.09 13.80 15.12
C GLU A 47 9.51 14.03 13.72
N SER A 48 10.34 14.37 12.75
CA SER A 48 9.93 14.57 11.35
C SER A 48 9.42 13.28 10.71
N LEU A 49 10.00 12.11 11.05
CA LEU A 49 9.51 10.81 10.62
C LEU A 49 8.10 10.54 11.15
N MET A 50 7.87 10.76 12.45
CA MET A 50 6.56 10.52 13.07
C MET A 50 5.50 11.46 12.53
N ALA A 51 5.83 12.75 12.38
CA ALA A 51 4.92 13.74 11.78
C ALA A 51 4.50 13.35 10.34
N ALA A 52 5.45 12.88 9.52
CA ALA A 52 5.16 12.40 8.17
C ALA A 52 4.31 11.13 8.17
N ALA A 53 4.58 10.19 9.08
CA ALA A 53 3.80 8.97 9.22
C ALA A 53 2.36 9.26 9.67
N GLU A 54 2.17 10.15 10.63
CA GLU A 54 0.83 10.58 11.10
C GLU A 54 0.05 11.28 9.98
N LYS A 55 0.71 12.15 9.23
CA LYS A 55 0.11 12.81 8.07
C LYS A 55 -0.35 11.79 7.02
N LEU A 56 0.48 10.80 6.69
CA LEU A 56 0.12 9.75 5.75
C LEU A 56 -1.03 8.88 6.28
N ALA A 57 -1.00 8.53 7.58
CA ALA A 57 -2.06 7.77 8.23
C ALA A 57 -3.40 8.52 8.18
N ALA A 58 -3.39 9.83 8.44
CA ALA A 58 -4.57 10.68 8.35
C ALA A 58 -5.11 10.75 6.90
N GLN A 59 -4.25 10.85 5.90
CA GLN A 59 -4.65 10.80 4.49
C GLN A 59 -5.30 9.46 4.11
N ILE A 60 -4.77 8.34 4.62
CA ILE A 60 -5.36 7.03 4.40
C ILE A 60 -6.71 6.91 5.11
N ALA A 61 -6.80 7.37 6.35
CA ALA A 61 -8.02 7.32 7.17
C ALA A 61 -9.16 8.20 6.62
N ALA A 62 -8.83 9.22 5.84
CA ALA A 62 -9.83 10.08 5.19
C ALA A 62 -10.50 9.43 3.96
N ASN A 63 -10.00 8.29 3.47
CA ASN A 63 -10.61 7.58 2.36
C ASN A 63 -11.70 6.60 2.83
N ALA A 64 -12.55 6.15 1.88
CA ALA A 64 -13.60 5.17 2.14
C ALA A 64 -13.04 3.89 2.77
N PRO A 65 -13.45 3.50 4.00
CA PRO A 65 -12.85 2.38 4.72
C PRO A 65 -12.95 1.04 3.98
N LEU A 66 -14.08 0.76 3.31
CA LEU A 66 -14.22 -0.45 2.48
C LEU A 66 -13.28 -0.43 1.29
N GLY A 67 -13.06 0.73 0.65
CA GLY A 67 -12.12 0.89 -0.44
C GLY A 67 -10.69 0.54 0.00
N ILE A 68 -10.24 1.08 1.14
CA ILE A 68 -8.92 0.77 1.71
C ILE A 68 -8.81 -0.72 2.09
N LYS A 69 -9.83 -1.28 2.75
CA LYS A 69 -9.87 -2.69 3.13
C LYS A 69 -9.70 -3.60 1.92
N TYR A 70 -10.51 -3.42 0.89
CA TYR A 70 -10.47 -4.31 -0.28
C TYR A 70 -9.24 -4.07 -1.16
N THR A 71 -8.75 -2.84 -1.27
CA THR A 71 -7.45 -2.57 -1.90
C THR A 71 -6.33 -3.36 -1.23
N LYS A 72 -6.27 -3.36 0.10
CA LYS A 72 -5.29 -4.13 0.87
C LYS A 72 -5.43 -5.64 0.64
N GLU A 73 -6.66 -6.16 0.65
CA GLU A 73 -6.92 -7.59 0.40
C GLU A 73 -6.45 -8.00 -1.01
N VAL A 74 -6.83 -7.23 -2.04
CA VAL A 74 -6.44 -7.51 -3.43
C VAL A 74 -4.93 -7.42 -3.63
N LEU A 75 -4.28 -6.36 -3.13
CA LEU A 75 -2.83 -6.21 -3.22
C LEU A 75 -2.09 -7.36 -2.53
N ASN A 76 -2.53 -7.77 -1.34
CA ASN A 76 -1.90 -8.88 -0.63
C ASN A 76 -2.07 -10.21 -1.38
N PHE A 77 -3.25 -10.51 -1.90
CA PHE A 77 -3.54 -11.71 -2.67
C PHE A 77 -2.73 -11.73 -3.99
N SER A 78 -2.72 -10.62 -4.73
CA SER A 78 -2.04 -10.49 -6.02
C SER A 78 -0.52 -10.69 -5.96
N ARG A 79 0.07 -10.66 -4.77
CA ARG A 79 1.51 -10.97 -4.60
C ARG A 79 1.86 -12.45 -4.84
N TYR A 80 0.88 -13.35 -4.79
CA TYR A 80 1.09 -14.80 -4.79
C TYR A 80 0.44 -15.52 -5.97
N VAL A 81 -0.30 -14.80 -6.79
CA VAL A 81 -1.08 -15.33 -7.91
C VAL A 81 -0.71 -14.63 -9.22
N ASN A 82 -1.20 -15.14 -10.35
CA ASN A 82 -1.06 -14.46 -11.63
C ASN A 82 -2.04 -13.27 -11.74
N VAL A 83 -1.85 -12.43 -12.77
CA VAL A 83 -2.63 -11.21 -12.96
C VAL A 83 -4.12 -11.48 -13.13
N TYR A 84 -4.50 -12.56 -13.83
CA TYR A 84 -5.91 -12.89 -14.07
C TYR A 84 -6.64 -13.29 -12.79
N GLU A 85 -5.98 -14.08 -11.93
CA GLU A 85 -6.52 -14.46 -10.61
C GLU A 85 -6.65 -13.24 -9.69
N GLY A 86 -5.64 -12.36 -9.69
CA GLY A 86 -5.70 -11.09 -8.96
C GLY A 86 -6.84 -10.19 -9.44
N MET A 87 -7.04 -10.09 -10.76
CA MET A 87 -8.15 -9.34 -11.36
C MET A 87 -9.51 -9.94 -11.01
N ALA A 88 -9.65 -11.26 -10.99
CA ALA A 88 -10.91 -11.91 -10.62
C ALA A 88 -11.35 -11.52 -9.20
N LEU A 89 -10.42 -11.52 -8.23
CA LEU A 89 -10.70 -11.03 -6.88
C LEU A 89 -11.05 -9.53 -6.88
N ALA A 90 -10.31 -8.72 -7.64
CA ALA A 90 -10.57 -7.28 -7.73
C ALA A 90 -12.00 -6.99 -8.26
N VAL A 91 -12.46 -7.72 -9.28
CA VAL A 91 -13.82 -7.61 -9.82
C VAL A 91 -14.88 -7.93 -8.75
N GLN A 92 -14.69 -9.03 -8.00
CA GLN A 92 -15.59 -9.39 -6.90
C GLN A 92 -15.67 -8.31 -5.82
N LYS A 93 -14.51 -7.76 -5.40
CA LYS A 93 -14.47 -6.68 -4.41
C LYS A 93 -15.09 -5.39 -4.93
N ASN A 94 -14.84 -5.07 -6.20
CA ASN A 94 -15.43 -3.89 -6.84
C ASN A 94 -16.97 -3.99 -6.93
N ALA A 95 -17.51 -5.17 -7.23
CA ALA A 95 -18.97 -5.37 -7.24
C ALA A 95 -19.61 -5.04 -5.88
N ILE A 96 -18.94 -5.37 -4.76
CA ILE A 96 -19.40 -5.00 -3.42
C ILE A 96 -19.33 -3.48 -3.22
N LEU A 97 -18.20 -2.86 -3.61
CA LEU A 97 -18.01 -1.41 -3.47
C LEU A 97 -19.06 -0.60 -4.25
N LEU A 98 -19.46 -1.06 -5.44
CA LEU A 98 -20.47 -0.39 -6.25
C LEU A 98 -21.85 -0.31 -5.56
N MET A 99 -22.12 -1.19 -4.60
CA MET A 99 -23.38 -1.22 -3.83
C MET A 99 -23.26 -0.52 -2.47
N SER A 100 -22.07 0.01 -2.11
CA SER A 100 -21.82 0.58 -0.79
C SER A 100 -22.45 1.97 -0.60
N GLU A 101 -22.75 2.30 0.66
CA GLU A 101 -23.15 3.65 1.05
C GLU A 101 -22.01 4.64 0.87
N ASP A 102 -20.76 4.19 1.07
CA ASP A 102 -19.57 5.03 0.88
C ASP A 102 -19.41 5.49 -0.57
N LEU A 103 -19.79 4.67 -1.56
CA LEU A 103 -19.79 5.12 -2.95
C LEU A 103 -20.84 6.22 -3.21
N ARG A 104 -22.03 6.05 -2.64
CA ARG A 104 -23.08 7.08 -2.74
C ARG A 104 -22.64 8.39 -2.10
N GLU A 105 -22.04 8.30 -0.90
CA GLU A 105 -21.47 9.46 -0.22
C GLU A 105 -20.37 10.14 -1.04
N ALA A 106 -19.46 9.35 -1.65
CA ALA A 106 -18.42 9.88 -2.53
C ALA A 106 -19.00 10.68 -3.71
N MET A 107 -20.06 10.16 -4.34
CA MET A 107 -20.74 10.84 -5.45
C MET A 107 -21.45 12.12 -4.97
N MET A 108 -22.18 12.06 -3.86
CA MET A 108 -22.91 13.20 -3.32
C MET A 108 -21.98 14.30 -2.84
N SER A 109 -20.94 13.95 -2.08
CA SER A 109 -19.94 14.91 -1.58
C SER A 109 -19.22 15.62 -2.73
N PHE A 110 -18.93 14.89 -3.82
CA PHE A 110 -18.34 15.48 -5.04
C PHE A 110 -19.27 16.51 -5.71
N LEU A 111 -20.55 16.16 -5.88
CA LEU A 111 -21.55 17.06 -6.47
C LEU A 111 -21.78 18.30 -5.60
N GLU A 112 -21.81 18.12 -4.29
CA GLU A 112 -22.04 19.18 -3.30
C GLU A 112 -20.78 19.96 -2.95
N ARG A 113 -19.62 19.56 -3.48
CA ARG A 113 -18.30 20.17 -3.21
C ARG A 113 -17.96 20.26 -1.71
N ARG A 114 -18.30 19.23 -0.96
CA ARG A 114 -18.00 19.11 0.46
C ARG A 114 -17.08 17.90 0.74
N PRO A 115 -16.41 17.86 1.88
CA PRO A 115 -15.71 16.65 2.31
C PRO A 115 -16.69 15.48 2.47
N PRO A 116 -16.30 14.23 2.09
CA PRO A 116 -17.10 13.05 2.32
C PRO A 116 -17.10 12.64 3.81
N ASP A 117 -18.18 11.98 4.24
CA ASP A 117 -18.33 11.40 5.58
C ASP A 117 -18.55 9.89 5.47
N PHE A 118 -17.47 9.15 5.22
CA PHE A 118 -17.51 7.71 5.00
C PHE A 118 -17.81 6.93 6.27
N LYS A 119 -18.66 5.90 6.17
CA LYS A 119 -19.11 5.06 7.29
C LYS A 119 -18.60 3.61 7.21
N GLY A 120 -17.98 3.21 6.11
CA GLY A 120 -17.50 1.85 5.90
C GLY A 120 -18.62 0.84 5.63
N LYS A 121 -19.69 1.25 5.00
CA LYS A 121 -20.88 0.43 4.73
C LYS A 121 -21.24 0.40 3.25
#